data_87ee77addad14500d5dffbf7e685a1ed
#
_entry.id   87ee77addad14500d5dffbf7e685a1ed
#
_cell.length_a   1.000
_cell.length_b   1.000
_cell.length_c   1.000
_cell.angle_alpha   90.00
_cell.angle_beta   90.00
_cell.angle_gamma   90.00
#
_symmetry.space_group_name_H-M   'P 1'
#
loop_
_entity.id
_entity.type
_entity.pdbx_description
1 polymer ?
#
loop_
_entity_poly.entity_id
_entity_poly.type
_entity_poly.pdbx_seq_one_letter_code
_entity_poly.pdbx_strand_id
1 'polypeptide(L)'
;GMLVFNMAIDTAGYWNINTFTNLDYQNRVGYVSVGRNADSQRNITRSTSVGEQLGVGYRNSWLEVELNGSLDYMHARNNLQTQSNLDTWQFAYGTTINITAPWGTSLSTDIRENSRRGYADKSMNTNELIWNAQLSQGFLKGNALTVSLQLYDILHNQTNFSRTVSAMSRSDIQYNSINSYAM
;
A
#
# COMPACT_ATOMS: atom_id res chain seq x y z
N GLY A 1 15.76 -0.57 -10.76
CA GLY A 1 15.16 -1.13 -11.98
C GLY A 1 13.65 -1.17 -11.88
N MET A 2 12.98 -1.11 -13.01
CA MET A 2 11.52 -1.13 -13.08
C MET A 2 11.08 -1.96 -14.28
N LEU A 3 10.07 -2.81 -14.09
CA LEU A 3 9.40 -3.58 -15.13
C LEU A 3 7.89 -3.36 -15.01
N VAL A 4 7.25 -3.06 -16.12
CA VAL A 4 5.79 -2.87 -16.20
C VAL A 4 5.25 -3.76 -17.31
N PHE A 5 4.21 -4.50 -17.00
CA PHE A 5 3.51 -5.32 -17.98
C PHE A 5 1.99 -5.09 -17.84
N ASN A 6 1.30 -4.96 -18.97
CA ASN A 6 -0.15 -4.83 -19.03
C ASN A 6 -0.67 -5.51 -20.28
N MET A 7 -1.64 -6.39 -20.13
CA MET A 7 -2.18 -7.18 -21.24
C MET A 7 -3.68 -7.45 -21.04
N ALA A 8 -4.46 -7.29 -22.10
CA ALA A 8 -5.79 -7.88 -22.18
C ALA A 8 -5.66 -9.40 -22.42
N ILE A 9 -6.42 -10.20 -21.68
CA ILE A 9 -6.38 -11.67 -21.74
C ILE A 9 -7.33 -12.19 -22.83
N ASP A 10 -8.40 -11.46 -23.06
CA ASP A 10 -9.44 -11.83 -24.03
C ASP A 10 -9.52 -10.84 -25.20
N THR A 11 -10.05 -11.29 -26.31
CA THR A 11 -10.24 -10.48 -27.53
C THR A 11 -11.33 -9.41 -27.37
N ALA A 12 -12.25 -9.59 -26.44
CA ALA A 12 -13.32 -8.64 -26.15
C ALA A 12 -12.86 -7.52 -25.20
N GLY A 13 -11.68 -7.67 -24.55
CA GLY A 13 -11.12 -6.70 -23.65
C GLY A 13 -11.84 -6.60 -22.28
N TYR A 14 -12.57 -7.64 -21.90
CA TYR A 14 -13.23 -7.70 -20.59
C TYR A 14 -12.24 -8.01 -19.46
N TRP A 15 -11.20 -8.78 -19.75
CA TRP A 15 -10.22 -9.19 -18.78
C TRP A 15 -8.86 -8.56 -19.06
N ASN A 16 -8.24 -8.06 -18.02
CA ASN A 16 -6.87 -7.54 -18.08
C ASN A 16 -6.02 -8.10 -16.93
N ILE A 17 -4.73 -8.16 -17.16
CA ILE A 17 -3.72 -8.40 -16.14
C ILE A 17 -2.67 -7.31 -16.22
N ASN A 18 -2.27 -6.80 -15.08
CA ASN A 18 -1.18 -5.85 -14.96
C ASN A 18 -0.21 -6.29 -13.88
N THR A 19 1.06 -6.00 -14.09
CA THR A 19 2.10 -6.21 -13.08
C THR A 19 3.11 -5.09 -13.14
N PHE A 20 3.60 -4.73 -11.97
CA PHE A 20 4.61 -3.72 -11.78
C PHE A 20 5.66 -4.24 -10.80
N THR A 21 6.88 -4.41 -11.28
CA THR A 21 8.03 -4.83 -10.47
C THR A 21 9.00 -3.68 -10.34
N ASN A 22 9.47 -3.39 -9.14
CA ASN A 22 10.56 -2.46 -8.92
C ASN A 22 11.68 -3.08 -8.07
N LEU A 23 12.89 -2.74 -8.44
CA LEU A 23 14.10 -3.12 -7.70
C LEU A 23 14.95 -1.88 -7.48
N ASP A 24 15.22 -1.56 -6.24
CA ASP A 24 16.10 -0.47 -5.84
C ASP A 24 17.25 -0.98 -4.97
N TYR A 25 18.44 -0.51 -5.28
CA TYR A 25 19.64 -0.73 -4.46
C TYR A 25 20.29 0.61 -4.15
N GLN A 26 20.53 0.86 -2.87
CA GLN A 26 21.14 2.08 -2.40
C GLN A 26 22.33 1.77 -1.49
N ASN A 27 23.41 2.51 -1.68
CA ASN A 27 24.57 2.50 -0.81
C ASN A 27 24.80 3.92 -0.28
N ARG A 28 24.50 4.13 1.00
CA ARG A 28 24.58 5.43 1.65
C ARG A 28 25.74 5.45 2.63
N VAL A 29 26.53 6.50 2.56
CA VAL A 29 27.64 6.73 3.48
C VAL A 29 27.28 7.87 4.43
N GLY A 30 27.43 7.62 5.72
CA GLY A 30 27.32 8.62 6.78
C GLY A 30 28.53 8.54 7.71
N TYR A 31 28.64 9.50 8.59
CA TYR A 31 29.70 9.53 9.63
C TYR A 31 29.04 9.61 10.99
N VAL A 32 29.41 8.73 11.88
CA VAL A 32 28.86 8.62 13.23
C VAL A 32 29.98 8.83 14.25
N SER A 33 29.77 9.73 15.20
CA SER A 33 30.67 9.91 16.36
C SER A 33 30.08 9.19 17.56
N VAL A 34 30.79 8.24 18.11
CA VAL A 34 30.36 7.43 19.26
C VAL A 34 31.12 7.93 20.50
N GLY A 35 30.47 8.85 21.25
CA GLY A 35 31.02 9.46 22.46
C GLY A 35 31.39 10.94 22.29
N ARG A 36 31.60 11.61 23.44
CA ARG A 36 31.82 13.07 23.49
C ARG A 36 33.11 13.57 22.81
N ASN A 37 34.11 12.69 22.65
CA ASN A 37 35.44 13.03 22.08
C ASN A 37 35.91 11.97 21.08
N ALA A 38 35.02 11.20 20.46
CA ALA A 38 35.41 10.14 19.55
C ALA A 38 35.51 10.66 18.11
N ASP A 39 36.50 10.17 17.39
CA ASP A 39 36.68 10.42 15.96
C ASP A 39 35.42 9.94 15.19
N SER A 40 35.07 10.70 14.16
CA SER A 40 33.95 10.37 13.27
C SER A 40 34.27 9.10 12.49
N GLN A 41 33.49 8.05 12.70
CA GLN A 41 33.63 6.76 12.00
C GLN A 41 32.69 6.69 10.82
N ARG A 42 33.18 6.15 9.72
CA ARG A 42 32.40 5.97 8.50
C ARG A 42 31.38 4.83 8.66
N ASN A 43 30.10 5.16 8.64
CA ASN A 43 29.00 4.20 8.61
C ASN A 43 28.48 4.02 7.16
N ILE A 44 28.37 2.79 6.74
CA ILE A 44 27.84 2.43 5.41
C ILE A 44 26.52 1.68 5.61
N THR A 45 25.47 2.23 5.02
CA THR A 45 24.16 1.59 4.94
C THR A 45 23.94 1.09 3.52
N ARG A 46 23.78 -0.21 3.36
CA ARG A 46 23.36 -0.85 2.11
C ARG A 46 21.93 -1.28 2.25
N SER A 47 21.06 -0.83 1.35
CA SER A 47 19.67 -1.23 1.32
C SER A 47 19.27 -1.74 -0.06
N THR A 48 18.49 -2.81 -0.04
CA THR A 48 17.83 -3.37 -1.23
C THR A 48 16.35 -3.38 -0.96
N SER A 49 15.56 -2.87 -1.88
CA SER A 49 14.12 -3.01 -1.86
C SER A 49 13.61 -3.65 -3.14
N VAL A 50 12.67 -4.56 -2.97
CA VAL A 50 11.98 -5.24 -4.07
C VAL A 50 10.49 -5.04 -3.83
N GLY A 51 9.82 -4.46 -4.82
CA GLY A 51 8.37 -4.30 -4.82
C GLY A 51 7.76 -5.02 -6.02
N GLU A 52 6.66 -5.68 -5.79
CA GLU A 52 5.85 -6.33 -6.81
C GLU A 52 4.38 -5.95 -6.62
N GLN A 53 3.71 -5.61 -7.70
CA GLN A 53 2.27 -5.38 -7.72
C GLN A 53 1.66 -6.21 -8.84
N LEU A 54 0.56 -6.86 -8.55
CA LEU A 54 -0.20 -7.68 -9.47
C LEU A 54 -1.67 -7.26 -9.42
N GLY A 55 -2.27 -7.03 -10.58
CA GLY A 55 -3.69 -6.76 -10.73
C GLY A 55 -4.32 -7.66 -11.78
N VAL A 56 -5.53 -8.12 -11.49
CA VAL A 56 -6.38 -8.84 -12.44
C VAL A 56 -7.75 -8.17 -12.43
N GLY A 57 -8.16 -7.64 -13.57
CA GLY A 57 -9.40 -6.91 -13.72
C GLY A 57 -10.37 -7.58 -14.66
N TYR A 58 -11.65 -7.50 -14.32
CA TYR A 58 -12.77 -7.79 -15.20
C TYR A 58 -13.66 -6.56 -15.31
N ARG A 59 -14.02 -6.16 -16.51
CA ARG A 59 -14.89 -5.02 -16.76
C ARG A 59 -15.90 -5.32 -17.88
N ASN A 60 -17.14 -5.03 -17.63
CA ASN A 60 -18.16 -4.95 -18.65
C ASN A 60 -18.99 -3.65 -18.51
N SER A 61 -20.16 -3.55 -19.15
CA SER A 61 -20.98 -2.32 -19.17
C SER A 61 -21.57 -1.92 -17.82
N TRP A 62 -21.68 -2.82 -16.85
CA TRP A 62 -22.34 -2.57 -15.56
C TRP A 62 -21.53 -3.04 -14.35
N LEU A 63 -20.53 -3.88 -14.56
CA LEU A 63 -19.71 -4.46 -13.48
C LEU A 63 -18.22 -4.29 -13.80
N GLU A 64 -17.48 -3.82 -12.82
CA GLU A 64 -16.02 -3.84 -12.80
C GLU A 64 -15.57 -4.49 -11.51
N VAL A 65 -14.69 -5.49 -11.62
CA VAL A 65 -14.07 -6.16 -10.48
C VAL A 65 -12.57 -6.16 -10.71
N GLU A 66 -11.83 -5.70 -9.74
CA GLU A 66 -10.36 -5.73 -9.74
C GLU A 66 -9.87 -6.47 -8.50
N LEU A 67 -9.04 -7.49 -8.72
CA LEU A 67 -8.26 -8.16 -7.69
C LEU A 67 -6.85 -7.62 -7.77
N ASN A 68 -6.30 -7.18 -6.66
CA ASN A 68 -4.95 -6.65 -6.61
C ASN A 68 -4.17 -7.23 -5.43
N GLY A 69 -2.87 -7.34 -5.63
CA GLY A 69 -1.91 -7.75 -4.61
C GLY A 69 -0.64 -6.96 -4.73
N SER A 70 0.02 -6.71 -3.62
CA SER A 70 1.34 -6.10 -3.59
C SER A 70 2.22 -6.76 -2.55
N LEU A 71 3.51 -6.78 -2.83
CA LEU A 71 4.55 -7.29 -1.95
C LEU A 71 5.73 -6.32 -1.99
N ASP A 72 6.12 -5.81 -0.84
CA ASP A 72 7.31 -4.97 -0.68
C ASP A 72 8.25 -5.61 0.34
N TYR A 73 9.43 -5.95 -0.13
CA TYR A 73 10.51 -6.46 0.71
C TYR A 73 11.60 -5.40 0.85
N MET A 74 12.08 -5.17 2.06
CA MET A 74 13.17 -4.26 2.34
C MET A 74 14.23 -4.93 3.21
N HIS A 75 15.44 -4.97 2.70
CA HIS A 75 16.64 -5.44 3.39
C HIS A 75 17.62 -4.29 3.54
N ALA A 76 18.05 -3.98 4.76
CA ALA A 76 19.04 -2.95 5.02
C ALA A 76 20.06 -3.42 6.05
N ARG A 77 21.34 -3.14 5.78
CA ARG A 77 22.47 -3.47 6.66
C ARG A 77 23.35 -2.25 6.89
N ASN A 78 23.67 -2.04 8.16
CA ASN A 78 24.59 -1.03 8.63
C ASN A 78 25.85 -1.71 9.18
N ASN A 79 27.02 -1.18 8.87
CA ASN A 79 28.28 -1.77 9.35
C ASN A 79 28.60 -1.39 10.80
N LEU A 80 28.17 -0.23 11.30
CA LEU A 80 28.40 0.21 12.68
C LEU A 80 27.16 0.13 13.57
N GLN A 81 25.97 0.35 13.01
CA GLN A 81 24.71 0.39 13.75
C GLN A 81 23.86 -0.82 13.41
N THR A 82 24.28 -2.00 13.86
CA THR A 82 23.60 -3.26 13.54
C THR A 82 22.15 -3.33 14.05
N GLN A 83 21.81 -2.59 15.11
CA GLN A 83 20.42 -2.45 15.60
C GLN A 83 19.50 -1.75 14.61
N SER A 84 20.07 -1.03 13.63
CA SER A 84 19.30 -0.38 12.55
C SER A 84 19.14 -1.27 11.31
N ASN A 85 19.58 -2.53 11.38
CA ASN A 85 19.36 -3.49 10.30
C ASN A 85 17.88 -3.78 10.14
N LEU A 86 17.47 -3.97 8.88
CA LEU A 86 16.08 -4.26 8.49
C LEU A 86 16.02 -5.53 7.69
N ASP A 87 14.93 -6.26 7.90
CA ASP A 87 14.55 -7.44 7.12
C ASP A 87 13.03 -7.56 7.18
N THR A 88 12.35 -6.75 6.37
CA THR A 88 10.92 -6.52 6.55
C THR A 88 10.15 -6.76 5.28
N TRP A 89 8.94 -7.26 5.47
CA TRP A 89 7.96 -7.54 4.44
C TRP A 89 6.69 -6.74 4.70
N GLN A 90 6.18 -6.13 3.65
CA GLN A 90 4.84 -5.57 3.62
C GLN A 90 4.12 -6.20 2.44
N PHE A 91 2.95 -6.73 2.67
CA PHE A 91 2.12 -7.28 1.61
C PHE A 91 0.67 -6.87 1.82
N ALA A 92 0.01 -6.64 0.71
CA ALA A 92 -1.40 -6.33 0.70
C ALA A 92 -2.08 -7.12 -0.41
N TYR A 93 -3.33 -7.46 -0.18
CA TYR A 93 -4.21 -8.03 -1.19
C TYR A 93 -5.63 -7.55 -0.96
N GLY A 94 -6.37 -7.42 -2.03
CA GLY A 94 -7.71 -6.88 -1.94
C GLY A 94 -8.50 -6.99 -3.22
N THR A 95 -9.71 -6.48 -3.14
CA THR A 95 -10.61 -6.39 -4.27
C THR A 95 -11.33 -5.05 -4.28
N THR A 96 -11.52 -4.51 -5.48
CA THR A 96 -12.39 -3.36 -5.74
C THR A 96 -13.52 -3.83 -6.63
N ILE A 97 -14.76 -3.48 -6.28
CA ILE A 97 -15.95 -3.81 -7.04
C ILE A 97 -16.74 -2.53 -7.31
N ASN A 98 -17.00 -2.26 -8.58
CA ASN A 98 -17.84 -1.16 -9.03
C ASN A 98 -19.02 -1.72 -9.81
N ILE A 99 -20.22 -1.37 -9.39
CA ILE A 99 -21.47 -1.76 -10.02
C ILE A 99 -22.23 -0.49 -10.44
N THR A 100 -22.65 -0.43 -11.69
CA THR A 100 -23.48 0.67 -12.21
C THR A 100 -24.76 0.10 -12.76
N ALA A 101 -25.87 0.33 -12.06
CA ALA A 101 -27.17 -0.13 -12.47
C ALA A 101 -27.79 0.81 -13.52
N PRO A 102 -28.57 0.30 -14.49
CA PRO A 102 -29.15 1.11 -15.56
C PRO A 102 -30.15 2.16 -15.08
N TRP A 103 -30.64 2.05 -13.87
CA TRP A 103 -31.58 3.02 -13.26
C TRP A 103 -30.87 4.15 -12.46
N GLY A 104 -29.52 4.29 -12.57
CA GLY A 104 -28.78 5.39 -11.99
C GLY A 104 -28.23 5.15 -10.58
N THR A 105 -28.29 3.91 -10.06
CA THR A 105 -27.60 3.52 -8.82
C THR A 105 -26.20 3.06 -9.15
N SER A 106 -25.21 3.52 -8.39
CA SER A 106 -23.85 2.99 -8.44
C SER A 106 -23.35 2.60 -7.03
N LEU A 107 -22.71 1.45 -6.96
CA LEU A 107 -22.03 0.95 -5.77
C LEU A 107 -20.56 0.80 -6.09
N SER A 108 -19.70 1.40 -5.27
CA SER A 108 -18.25 1.19 -5.29
C SER A 108 -17.84 0.69 -3.92
N THR A 109 -17.10 -0.41 -3.86
CA THR A 109 -16.56 -0.93 -2.59
C THR A 109 -15.19 -1.50 -2.80
N ASP A 110 -14.32 -1.29 -1.83
CA ASP A 110 -12.99 -1.89 -1.77
C ASP A 110 -12.74 -2.51 -0.40
N ILE A 111 -12.15 -3.70 -0.42
CA ILE A 111 -11.70 -4.43 0.77
C ILE A 111 -10.23 -4.77 0.54
N ARG A 112 -9.37 -4.40 1.49
CA ARG A 112 -7.95 -4.68 1.42
C ARG A 112 -7.38 -5.09 2.78
N GLU A 113 -6.62 -6.17 2.79
CA GLU A 113 -5.78 -6.59 3.91
C GLU A 113 -4.36 -6.06 3.69
N ASN A 114 -3.83 -5.34 4.66
CA ASN A 114 -2.43 -4.91 4.70
C ASN A 114 -1.72 -5.64 5.84
N SER A 115 -0.61 -6.27 5.54
CA SER A 115 0.17 -7.02 6.52
C SER A 115 1.61 -6.57 6.56
N ARG A 116 2.16 -6.48 7.76
CA ARG A 116 3.56 -6.11 8.01
C ARG A 116 4.25 -7.15 8.86
N ARG A 117 5.49 -7.50 8.49
CA ARG A 117 6.31 -8.50 9.15
C ARG A 117 7.78 -8.10 9.19
N GLY A 118 8.52 -8.67 10.14
CA GLY A 118 9.97 -8.49 10.27
C GLY A 118 10.40 -7.23 11.00
N TYR A 119 9.46 -6.50 11.61
CA TYR A 119 9.78 -5.33 12.43
C TYR A 119 10.31 -5.76 13.79
N ALA A 120 11.33 -5.06 14.29
CA ALA A 120 11.91 -5.30 15.61
C ALA A 120 10.89 -5.03 16.73
N ASP A 121 10.09 -3.99 16.59
CA ASP A 121 8.94 -3.75 17.43
C ASP A 121 7.78 -4.64 16.96
N LYS A 122 7.38 -5.57 17.81
CA LYS A 122 6.31 -6.52 17.51
C LYS A 122 4.96 -5.86 17.27
N SER A 123 4.70 -4.70 17.87
CA SER A 123 3.47 -3.94 17.68
C SER A 123 3.28 -3.46 16.23
N MET A 124 4.38 -3.34 15.48
CA MET A 124 4.38 -2.96 14.07
C MET A 124 4.14 -4.14 13.11
N ASN A 125 4.15 -5.37 13.61
CA ASN A 125 3.83 -6.57 12.82
C ASN A 125 2.31 -6.81 12.85
N THR A 126 1.58 -6.05 12.07
CA THR A 126 0.11 -5.97 12.09
C THR A 126 -0.53 -6.58 10.85
N ASN A 127 -1.80 -6.91 10.99
CA ASN A 127 -2.74 -7.14 9.91
C ASN A 127 -3.84 -6.09 10.01
N GLU A 128 -4.14 -5.42 8.91
CA GLU A 128 -5.11 -4.35 8.86
C GLU A 128 -6.08 -4.60 7.71
N LEU A 129 -7.28 -5.08 8.05
CA LEU A 129 -8.36 -5.23 7.09
C LEU A 129 -9.13 -3.91 7.01
N ILE A 130 -9.05 -3.24 5.87
CA ILE A 130 -9.70 -1.96 5.59
C ILE A 130 -10.84 -2.21 4.62
N TRP A 131 -12.01 -1.68 4.95
CA TRP A 131 -13.18 -1.76 4.10
C TRP A 131 -13.79 -0.38 3.91
N ASN A 132 -13.93 0.03 2.63
CA ASN A 132 -14.59 1.27 2.24
C ASN A 132 -15.77 0.93 1.32
N ALA A 133 -16.80 1.76 1.35
CA ALA A 133 -17.95 1.61 0.46
C ALA A 133 -18.54 2.99 0.12
N GLN A 134 -19.05 3.10 -1.10
CA GLN A 134 -19.78 4.26 -1.58
C GLN A 134 -21.02 3.79 -2.34
N LEU A 135 -22.16 4.32 -1.97
CA LEU A 135 -23.43 4.14 -2.68
C LEU A 135 -23.86 5.50 -3.21
N SER A 136 -24.16 5.56 -4.51
CA SER A 136 -24.67 6.78 -5.15
C SER A 136 -25.95 6.48 -5.91
N GLN A 137 -26.89 7.43 -5.87
CA GLN A 137 -28.14 7.34 -6.60
C GLN A 137 -28.39 8.63 -7.36
N GLY A 138 -28.56 8.49 -8.66
CA GLY A 138 -29.01 9.57 -9.53
C GLY A 138 -30.53 9.70 -9.52
N PHE A 139 -31.01 10.94 -9.43
CA PHE A 139 -32.41 11.32 -9.48
C PHE A 139 -32.63 12.34 -10.59
N LEU A 140 -33.87 12.49 -11.02
CA LEU A 140 -34.32 13.36 -12.08
C LEU A 140 -33.80 12.95 -13.48
N LYS A 141 -34.39 13.56 -14.52
CA LYS A 141 -33.99 13.27 -15.91
C LYS A 141 -32.52 13.69 -16.11
N GLY A 142 -31.74 12.78 -16.66
CA GLY A 142 -30.30 13.01 -16.92
C GLY A 142 -29.44 13.02 -15.67
N ASN A 143 -29.90 12.45 -14.54
CA ASN A 143 -29.20 12.42 -13.26
C ASN A 143 -28.81 13.84 -12.76
N ALA A 144 -29.73 14.81 -12.94
CA ALA A 144 -29.49 16.20 -12.56
C ALA A 144 -29.27 16.40 -11.05
N LEU A 145 -29.68 15.43 -10.22
CA LEU A 145 -29.39 15.37 -8.80
C LEU A 145 -28.77 14.01 -8.50
N THR A 146 -27.61 14.00 -7.83
CA THR A 146 -26.97 12.78 -7.34
C THR A 146 -26.81 12.88 -5.83
N VAL A 147 -27.24 11.86 -5.13
CA VAL A 147 -27.01 11.70 -3.67
C VAL A 147 -26.04 10.56 -3.47
N SER A 148 -24.99 10.79 -2.67
CA SER A 148 -23.97 9.80 -2.39
C SER A 148 -23.79 9.64 -0.89
N LEU A 149 -23.64 8.38 -0.45
CA LEU A 149 -23.22 7.99 0.89
C LEU A 149 -21.84 7.34 0.77
N GLN A 150 -20.86 7.85 1.52
CA GLN A 150 -19.51 7.31 1.54
C GLN A 150 -19.16 6.85 2.96
N LEU A 151 -18.63 5.65 3.08
CA LEU A 151 -18.20 5.03 4.33
C LEU A 151 -16.71 4.66 4.18
N TYR A 152 -15.89 5.17 5.07
CA TYR A 152 -14.45 4.93 5.10
C TYR A 152 -14.08 4.15 6.34
N ASP A 153 -13.14 3.18 6.18
CA ASP A 153 -12.63 2.35 7.26
C ASP A 153 -13.75 1.82 8.19
N ILE A 154 -14.73 1.14 7.57
CA ILE A 154 -15.94 0.63 8.24
C ILE A 154 -15.59 -0.25 9.44
N LEU A 155 -14.43 -0.93 9.38
CA LEU A 155 -13.96 -1.84 10.42
C LEU A 155 -13.08 -1.17 11.48
N HIS A 156 -12.73 0.13 11.32
CA HIS A 156 -11.88 0.91 12.24
C HIS A 156 -10.49 0.28 12.46
N ASN A 157 -9.91 -0.29 11.42
CA ASN A 157 -8.64 -1.01 11.50
C ASN A 157 -7.46 -0.27 10.84
N GLN A 158 -7.71 0.87 10.20
CA GLN A 158 -6.67 1.62 9.52
C GLN A 158 -5.68 2.22 10.50
N THR A 159 -4.39 1.99 10.27
CA THR A 159 -3.30 2.64 11.00
C THR A 159 -2.42 3.42 10.04
N ASN A 160 -1.89 4.55 10.50
CA ASN A 160 -0.90 5.31 9.75
C ASN A 160 0.50 4.84 10.14
N PHE A 161 1.29 4.49 9.13
CA PHE A 161 2.64 3.99 9.31
C PHE A 161 3.62 4.76 8.41
N SER A 162 4.70 5.22 9.00
CA SER A 162 5.78 5.90 8.29
C SER A 162 7.13 5.30 8.65
N ARG A 163 7.96 5.07 7.64
CA ARG A 163 9.33 4.60 7.81
C ARG A 163 10.32 5.51 7.13
N THR A 164 11.39 5.81 7.83
CA THR A 164 12.56 6.50 7.30
C THR A 164 13.82 5.73 7.65
N VAL A 165 14.64 5.43 6.65
CA VAL A 165 15.96 4.80 6.82
C VAL A 165 17.03 5.72 6.26
N SER A 166 18.01 6.05 7.07
CA SER A 166 19.17 6.86 6.68
C SER A 166 20.46 6.14 7.03
N ALA A 167 21.59 6.73 6.64
CA ALA A 167 22.92 6.21 7.04
C ALA A 167 23.19 6.32 8.55
N MET A 168 22.42 7.14 9.26
CA MET A 168 22.64 7.42 10.69
C MET A 168 21.51 6.92 11.59
N SER A 169 20.29 6.74 11.04
CA SER A 169 19.14 6.38 11.84
C SER A 169 18.09 5.62 11.05
N ARG A 170 17.28 4.87 11.77
CA ARG A 170 15.99 4.34 11.32
C ARG A 170 14.90 4.91 12.20
N SER A 171 13.79 5.32 11.60
CA SER A 171 12.58 5.72 12.32
C SER A 171 11.40 4.97 11.75
N ASP A 172 10.69 4.26 12.60
CA ASP A 172 9.41 3.60 12.31
C ASP A 172 8.37 4.24 13.21
N ILE A 173 7.34 4.84 12.63
CA ILE A 173 6.27 5.52 13.36
C ILE A 173 4.94 4.91 12.93
N GLN A 174 4.15 4.50 13.91
CA GLN A 174 2.79 4.02 13.72
C GLN A 174 1.86 4.77 14.66
N TYR A 175 0.75 5.25 14.14
CA TYR A 175 -0.34 5.81 14.94
C TYR A 175 -1.68 5.39 14.33
N ASN A 176 -2.66 5.17 15.19
CA ASN A 176 -3.98 4.75 14.75
C ASN A 176 -4.72 5.94 14.14
N SER A 177 -5.39 5.72 13.03
CA SER A 177 -6.39 6.64 12.51
C SER A 177 -7.67 6.49 13.32
N ILE A 178 -8.25 7.59 13.75
CA ILE A 178 -9.44 7.56 14.63
C ILE A 178 -10.73 7.78 13.83
N ASN A 179 -10.65 8.03 12.53
CA ASN A 179 -11.76 8.63 11.80
C ASN A 179 -12.34 7.71 10.75
N SER A 180 -13.37 6.96 11.13
CA SER A 180 -14.38 6.47 10.19
C SER A 180 -15.56 7.43 10.23
N TYR A 181 -16.00 7.91 9.09
CA TYR A 181 -17.14 8.81 8.99
C TYR A 181 -17.96 8.52 7.73
N ALA A 182 -19.25 8.84 7.81
CA ALA A 182 -20.16 8.81 6.67
C ALA A 182 -20.46 10.24 6.22
N MET A 183 -20.43 10.48 4.91
CA MET A 183 -20.84 11.74 4.28
C MET A 183 -21.85 11.49 3.18
#